data_bde7fdf1bc82346201117bf7119b91c1
#
_entry.id   bde7fdf1bc82346201117bf7119b91c1
#
_cell.length_a   1.000
_cell.length_b   1.000
_cell.length_c   1.000
_cell.angle_alpha   90.00
_cell.angle_beta   90.00
_cell.angle_gamma   90.00
#
_symmetry.space_group_name_H-M   'P 1'
#
loop_
_entity.id
_entity.type
_entity.pdbx_description
1 polymer ?
#
loop_
_entity_poly.entity_id
_entity_poly.type
_entity_poly.pdbx_seq_one_letter_code
_entity_poly.pdbx_strand_id
1 'polypeptide(L)'
;MVKEQHLNNFKNTIKNALKEANVSIRDIDLIAFSQSPGLGPILKIGAMVARLLSQMLDIPLVGVNHCIAHIEIGRLMCKIEDPLTLYVSGGNTIVSAFESEKYQIFGETLDLAIGNMIDSFAREADIPHPGGPKIEMMAKKSSKFLPLPYIVKGMDLSFSGLYTAAKRLLNSENFGNDYNLNDIAFSLQETAFAMLTEVTERALAHTEKKEVLLTGGVAANKRLQEMIKYICDEHNSRFEVVPLRYAGDNGVMIAWTGILQYKSNGRDMIEDTIIKPKERMDNIEIPWRH
;
A
#
# COMPACT_ATOMS: atom_id res chain seq x y z
N MET A 1 -5.03 7.78 21.64
CA MET A 1 -4.95 6.30 21.43
C MET A 1 -3.82 5.90 20.50
N VAL A 2 -3.83 6.11 19.18
CA VAL A 2 -2.74 5.68 18.27
C VAL A 2 -1.40 6.36 18.57
N LYS A 3 -1.39 7.69 18.81
CA LYS A 3 -0.19 8.47 19.18
C LYS A 3 0.46 7.95 20.47
N GLU A 4 -0.31 7.69 21.50
CA GLU A 4 0.15 7.18 22.79
C GLU A 4 0.74 5.78 22.65
N GLN A 5 0.12 4.92 21.84
CA GLN A 5 0.62 3.60 21.55
C GLN A 5 2.01 3.64 20.89
N HIS A 6 2.24 4.55 19.94
CA HIS A 6 3.56 4.75 19.34
C HIS A 6 4.59 5.23 20.36
N LEU A 7 4.24 6.23 21.19
CA LEU A 7 5.13 6.74 22.24
C LEU A 7 5.50 5.68 23.29
N ASN A 8 4.57 4.78 23.60
CA ASN A 8 4.81 3.75 24.59
C ASN A 8 5.63 2.57 24.04
N ASN A 9 5.53 2.29 22.75
CA ASN A 9 6.08 1.07 22.16
C ASN A 9 7.41 1.25 21.42
N PHE A 10 7.79 2.47 21.00
CA PHE A 10 8.95 2.66 20.11
C PHE A 10 10.26 2.08 20.72
N LYS A 11 10.49 2.26 22.03
CA LYS A 11 11.70 1.73 22.71
C LYS A 11 11.78 0.20 22.62
N ASN A 12 10.65 -0.45 22.88
CA ASN A 12 10.58 -1.91 22.85
C ASN A 12 10.71 -2.43 21.41
N THR A 13 10.11 -1.73 20.44
CA THR A 13 10.22 -2.08 19.02
C THR A 13 11.68 -2.03 18.55
N ILE A 14 12.41 -0.95 18.85
CA ILE A 14 13.83 -0.81 18.49
C ILE A 14 14.66 -1.90 19.20
N LYS A 15 14.45 -2.09 20.52
CA LYS A 15 15.19 -3.10 21.30
C LYS A 15 14.96 -4.52 20.75
N ASN A 16 13.73 -4.84 20.39
CA ASN A 16 13.40 -6.16 19.84
C ASN A 16 14.02 -6.35 18.46
N ALA A 17 13.97 -5.33 17.59
CA ALA A 17 14.59 -5.39 16.27
C ALA A 17 16.10 -5.62 16.35
N LEU A 18 16.81 -4.89 17.21
CA LEU A 18 18.24 -5.09 17.45
C LEU A 18 18.54 -6.50 17.99
N LYS A 19 17.72 -6.97 18.93
CA LYS A 19 17.86 -8.34 19.50
C LYS A 19 17.64 -9.43 18.44
N GLU A 20 16.61 -9.30 17.62
CA GLU A 20 16.32 -10.26 16.55
C GLU A 20 17.43 -10.27 15.49
N ALA A 21 17.98 -9.10 15.16
CA ALA A 21 19.10 -8.97 14.24
C ALA A 21 20.45 -9.42 14.86
N ASN A 22 20.49 -9.65 16.19
CA ASN A 22 21.70 -9.94 16.94
C ASN A 22 22.81 -8.90 16.76
N VAL A 23 22.44 -7.61 16.74
CA VAL A 23 23.36 -6.47 16.61
C VAL A 23 23.18 -5.48 17.77
N SER A 24 24.24 -4.72 18.06
CA SER A 24 24.19 -3.59 18.99
C SER A 24 23.69 -2.32 18.27
N ILE A 25 23.14 -1.38 19.01
CA ILE A 25 22.79 -0.07 18.46
C ILE A 25 24.02 0.70 17.93
N ARG A 26 25.21 0.37 18.39
CA ARG A 26 26.48 0.95 17.91
C ARG A 26 26.97 0.38 16.58
N ASP A 27 26.37 -0.75 16.13
CA ASP A 27 26.69 -1.39 14.86
C ASP A 27 25.78 -0.84 13.73
N ILE A 28 24.98 0.19 14.02
CA ILE A 28 24.09 0.82 13.05
C ILE A 28 24.84 1.98 12.39
N ASP A 29 24.87 1.98 11.06
CA ASP A 29 25.58 2.98 10.25
C ASP A 29 24.66 4.02 9.61
N LEU A 30 23.33 3.77 9.55
CA LEU A 30 22.35 4.64 8.91
C LEU A 30 21.00 4.53 9.61
N ILE A 31 20.33 5.67 9.79
CA ILE A 31 18.93 5.71 10.22
C ILE A 31 18.08 6.21 9.06
N ALA A 32 17.06 5.42 8.71
CA ALA A 32 16.00 5.81 7.80
C ALA A 32 14.67 5.88 8.54
N PHE A 33 13.83 6.85 8.19
CA PHE A 33 12.50 6.99 8.79
C PHE A 33 11.46 7.37 7.75
N SER A 34 10.20 7.00 7.99
CA SER A 34 9.09 7.42 7.15
C SER A 34 8.82 8.91 7.35
N GLN A 35 9.19 9.74 6.36
CA GLN A 35 9.03 11.19 6.35
C GLN A 35 7.70 11.61 5.76
N SER A 36 7.24 10.88 4.74
CA SER A 36 6.05 11.20 3.93
C SER A 36 5.45 9.95 3.27
N PRO A 37 4.24 10.03 2.74
CA PRO A 37 3.11 10.71 3.33
C PRO A 37 2.61 10.00 4.59
N GLY A 38 1.65 10.59 5.34
CA GLY A 38 1.04 9.90 6.47
C GLY A 38 0.42 10.83 7.51
N LEU A 39 -0.05 10.24 8.61
CA LEU A 39 -0.66 10.98 9.71
C LEU A 39 0.40 11.83 10.43
N GLY A 40 0.29 13.16 10.31
CA GLY A 40 1.26 14.11 10.84
C GLY A 40 1.70 13.87 12.30
N PRO A 41 0.79 13.61 13.26
CA PRO A 41 1.16 13.30 14.64
C PRO A 41 2.03 12.05 14.78
N ILE A 42 1.82 11.04 13.93
CA ILE A 42 2.59 9.78 13.95
C ILE A 42 3.95 9.99 13.28
N LEU A 43 3.99 10.62 12.11
CA LEU A 43 5.24 10.97 11.42
C LEU A 43 6.17 11.80 12.33
N LYS A 44 5.61 12.75 13.10
CA LYS A 44 6.39 13.55 14.07
C LYS A 44 7.11 12.70 15.12
N ILE A 45 6.46 11.66 15.63
CA ILE A 45 7.08 10.75 16.60
C ILE A 45 8.25 10.02 15.96
N GLY A 46 8.04 9.44 14.77
CA GLY A 46 9.09 8.74 14.02
C GLY A 46 10.28 9.64 13.72
N ALA A 47 10.04 10.84 13.18
CA ALA A 47 11.07 11.82 12.87
C ALA A 47 11.85 12.26 14.13
N MET A 48 11.16 12.49 15.25
CA MET A 48 11.81 12.89 16.49
C MET A 48 12.73 11.79 17.05
N VAL A 49 12.27 10.55 17.04
CA VAL A 49 13.08 9.39 17.48
C VAL A 49 14.27 9.17 16.55
N ALA A 50 14.07 9.25 15.24
CA ALA A 50 15.12 9.07 14.24
C ALA A 50 16.21 10.14 14.37
N ARG A 51 15.84 11.42 14.51
CA ARG A 51 16.77 12.55 14.76
C ARG A 51 17.56 12.37 16.05
N LEU A 52 16.87 12.01 17.14
CA LEU A 52 17.53 11.78 18.43
C LEU A 52 18.58 10.68 18.31
N LEU A 53 18.25 9.56 17.70
CA LEU A 53 19.19 8.44 17.51
C LEU A 53 20.37 8.84 16.61
N SER A 54 20.11 9.50 15.49
CA SER A 54 21.16 10.00 14.58
C SER A 54 22.16 10.92 15.29
N GLN A 55 21.66 11.87 16.07
CA GLN A 55 22.51 12.78 16.82
C GLN A 55 23.26 12.11 17.98
N MET A 56 22.63 11.18 18.71
CA MET A 56 23.27 10.46 19.80
C MET A 56 24.38 9.51 19.36
N LEU A 57 24.23 8.93 18.16
CA LEU A 57 25.16 7.94 17.59
C LEU A 57 26.15 8.57 16.60
N ASP A 58 25.95 9.82 16.24
CA ASP A 58 26.68 10.54 15.19
C ASP A 58 26.70 9.81 13.84
N ILE A 59 25.52 9.32 13.41
CA ILE A 59 25.34 8.59 12.16
C ILE A 59 24.35 9.27 11.21
N PRO A 60 24.46 9.04 9.89
CA PRO A 60 23.57 9.64 8.88
C PRO A 60 22.09 9.38 9.13
N LEU A 61 21.26 10.34 8.71
CA LEU A 61 19.80 10.26 8.73
C LEU A 61 19.23 10.48 7.33
N VAL A 62 18.21 9.71 6.96
CA VAL A 62 17.52 9.81 5.67
C VAL A 62 16.01 9.71 5.86
N GLY A 63 15.28 10.68 5.29
CA GLY A 63 13.81 10.68 5.25
C GLY A 63 13.29 9.99 4.00
N VAL A 64 12.39 9.02 4.16
CA VAL A 64 11.91 8.15 3.08
C VAL A 64 10.42 8.39 2.81
N ASN A 65 10.04 8.40 1.53
CA ASN A 65 8.64 8.36 1.14
C ASN A 65 8.10 6.93 1.24
N HIS A 66 7.05 6.76 2.01
CA HIS A 66 6.42 5.48 2.33
C HIS A 66 5.88 4.73 1.10
N CYS A 67 5.27 5.45 0.14
CA CYS A 67 4.73 4.82 -1.07
C CYS A 67 5.85 4.29 -1.97
N ILE A 68 6.93 5.06 -2.12
CA ILE A 68 8.14 4.64 -2.85
C ILE A 68 8.76 3.41 -2.18
N ALA A 69 8.78 3.37 -0.83
CA ALA A 69 9.33 2.25 -0.10
C ALA A 69 8.60 0.92 -0.37
N HIS A 70 7.27 0.95 -0.53
CA HIS A 70 6.50 -0.22 -0.93
C HIS A 70 6.88 -0.74 -2.33
N ILE A 71 7.18 0.15 -3.26
CA ILE A 71 7.62 -0.23 -4.61
C ILE A 71 9.04 -0.81 -4.56
N GLU A 72 9.96 -0.11 -3.91
CA GLU A 72 11.37 -0.51 -3.88
C GLU A 72 11.62 -1.83 -3.15
N ILE A 73 10.89 -2.10 -2.06
CA ILE A 73 10.98 -3.40 -1.39
C ILE A 73 10.38 -4.51 -2.28
N GLY A 74 9.32 -4.22 -3.01
CA GLY A 74 8.74 -5.14 -3.97
C GLY A 74 9.70 -5.48 -5.09
N ARG A 75 10.36 -4.48 -5.67
CA ARG A 75 11.39 -4.67 -6.70
C ARG A 75 12.52 -5.57 -6.21
N LEU A 76 13.00 -5.33 -5.00
CA LEU A 76 14.06 -6.15 -4.41
C LEU A 76 13.61 -7.60 -4.20
N MET A 77 12.46 -7.80 -3.57
CA MET A 77 12.00 -9.14 -3.16
C MET A 77 11.54 -9.99 -4.33
N CYS A 78 10.96 -9.38 -5.35
CA CYS A 78 10.47 -10.06 -6.55
C CYS A 78 11.52 -10.13 -7.68
N LYS A 79 12.67 -9.46 -7.52
CA LYS A 79 13.71 -9.35 -8.57
C LYS A 79 13.09 -8.85 -9.88
N ILE A 80 12.41 -7.74 -9.80
CA ILE A 80 11.71 -7.07 -10.90
C ILE A 80 12.32 -5.68 -11.07
N GLU A 81 12.54 -5.26 -12.30
CA GLU A 81 13.37 -4.07 -12.56
C GLU A 81 12.52 -2.83 -12.81
N ASP A 82 11.57 -2.90 -13.74
CA ASP A 82 10.81 -1.73 -14.18
C ASP A 82 9.31 -2.00 -14.28
N PRO A 83 8.64 -2.29 -13.15
CA PRO A 83 7.24 -2.66 -13.15
C PRO A 83 6.29 -1.48 -13.29
N LEU A 84 5.14 -1.71 -13.94
CA LEU A 84 3.91 -1.05 -13.57
C LEU A 84 3.50 -1.60 -12.20
N THR A 85 3.26 -0.73 -11.24
CA THR A 85 2.93 -1.14 -9.86
C THR A 85 1.49 -0.82 -9.53
N LEU A 86 0.73 -1.82 -9.10
CA LEU A 86 -0.55 -1.66 -8.42
C LEU A 86 -0.32 -1.72 -6.90
N TYR A 87 -0.37 -0.57 -6.23
CA TYR A 87 -0.24 -0.45 -4.78
C TYR A 87 -1.61 -0.30 -4.14
N VAL A 88 -2.02 -1.30 -3.35
CA VAL A 88 -3.35 -1.40 -2.73
C VAL A 88 -3.26 -1.69 -1.23
N SER A 89 -3.61 -0.70 -0.43
CA SER A 89 -3.53 -0.75 1.04
C SER A 89 -4.76 -0.15 1.72
N GLY A 90 -4.73 -0.06 3.03
CA GLY A 90 -5.75 0.66 3.80
C GLY A 90 -5.76 2.17 3.53
N GLY A 91 -4.63 2.76 3.17
CA GLY A 91 -4.47 4.20 2.94
C GLY A 91 -4.35 4.60 1.48
N ASN A 92 -3.92 3.69 0.61
CA ASN A 92 -3.58 4.00 -0.78
C ASN A 92 -4.18 3.00 -1.77
N THR A 93 -4.55 3.51 -2.93
CA THR A 93 -4.89 2.73 -4.12
C THR A 93 -4.33 3.50 -5.30
N ILE A 94 -3.21 3.04 -5.83
CA ILE A 94 -2.39 3.78 -6.81
C ILE A 94 -1.88 2.80 -7.87
N VAL A 95 -2.00 3.20 -9.13
CA VAL A 95 -1.31 2.57 -10.26
C VAL A 95 -0.20 3.52 -10.71
N SER A 96 1.04 3.06 -10.70
CA SER A 96 2.20 3.89 -10.98
C SER A 96 3.29 3.14 -11.74
N ALA A 97 4.09 3.87 -12.49
CA ALA A 97 5.30 3.37 -13.14
C ALA A 97 6.44 4.39 -13.03
N PHE A 98 7.67 3.91 -13.15
CA PHE A 98 8.83 4.81 -13.20
C PHE A 98 8.98 5.37 -14.61
N GLU A 99 8.89 6.70 -14.72
CA GLU A 99 9.10 7.45 -15.96
C GLU A 99 9.65 8.84 -15.67
N SER A 100 10.57 9.29 -16.51
CA SER A 100 11.17 10.64 -16.39
C SER A 100 11.71 10.91 -14.97
N GLU A 101 12.51 9.96 -14.46
CA GLU A 101 13.20 10.03 -13.16
C GLU A 101 12.28 10.05 -11.93
N LYS A 102 11.00 9.73 -12.09
CA LYS A 102 9.99 9.72 -11.01
C LYS A 102 9.05 8.53 -11.13
N TYR A 103 8.40 8.20 -10.02
CA TYR A 103 7.23 7.32 -10.06
C TYR A 103 6.00 8.13 -10.43
N GLN A 104 5.61 8.10 -11.70
CA GLN A 104 4.40 8.74 -12.19
C GLN A 104 3.16 7.96 -11.78
N ILE A 105 2.11 8.67 -11.37
CA ILE A 105 0.81 8.09 -11.05
C ILE A 105 -0.07 8.14 -12.29
N PHE A 106 -0.46 6.96 -12.79
CA PHE A 106 -1.36 6.80 -13.94
C PHE A 106 -2.81 6.73 -13.52
N GLY A 107 -3.08 6.21 -12.31
CA GLY A 107 -4.42 6.15 -11.76
C GLY A 107 -4.40 6.03 -10.25
N GLU A 108 -5.38 6.63 -9.59
CA GLU A 108 -5.52 6.57 -8.13
C GLU A 108 -6.98 6.60 -7.70
N THR A 109 -7.24 6.28 -6.43
CA THR A 109 -8.57 6.49 -5.87
C THR A 109 -8.83 7.97 -5.61
N LEU A 110 -10.01 8.44 -6.01
CA LEU A 110 -10.45 9.82 -5.79
C LEU A 110 -11.05 10.04 -4.38
N ASP A 111 -11.30 8.97 -3.64
CA ASP A 111 -11.99 9.06 -2.35
C ASP A 111 -11.44 8.04 -1.31
N LEU A 112 -11.95 6.84 -1.27
CA LEU A 112 -11.54 5.82 -0.32
C LEU A 112 -10.50 4.87 -0.93
N ALA A 113 -9.45 4.55 -0.19
CA ALA A 113 -8.59 3.43 -0.57
C ALA A 113 -9.35 2.11 -0.47
N ILE A 114 -9.02 1.16 -1.36
CA ILE A 114 -9.71 -0.15 -1.45
C ILE A 114 -9.71 -0.90 -0.12
N GLY A 115 -8.60 -0.92 0.60
CA GLY A 115 -8.51 -1.60 1.90
C GLY A 115 -9.40 -0.95 2.96
N ASN A 116 -9.44 0.39 3.01
CA ASN A 116 -10.34 1.11 3.91
C ASN A 116 -11.80 0.89 3.54
N MET A 117 -12.14 0.84 2.26
CA MET A 117 -13.50 0.52 1.79
C MET A 117 -13.95 -0.86 2.28
N ILE A 118 -13.12 -1.89 2.10
CA ILE A 118 -13.39 -3.27 2.55
C ILE A 118 -13.53 -3.33 4.08
N ASP A 119 -12.61 -2.72 4.83
CA ASP A 119 -12.66 -2.71 6.30
C ASP A 119 -13.85 -1.90 6.85
N SER A 120 -14.26 -0.83 6.15
CA SER A 120 -15.45 -0.06 6.52
C SER A 120 -16.72 -0.87 6.29
N PHE A 121 -16.83 -1.58 5.17
CA PHE A 121 -17.96 -2.48 4.93
C PHE A 121 -17.97 -3.65 5.94
N ALA A 122 -16.84 -4.25 6.23
CA ALA A 122 -16.73 -5.31 7.24
C ALA A 122 -17.24 -4.84 8.61
N ARG A 123 -16.90 -3.62 9.02
CA ARG A 123 -17.37 -3.02 10.27
C ARG A 123 -18.88 -2.81 10.30
N GLU A 124 -19.50 -2.37 9.19
CA GLU A 124 -20.95 -2.25 9.07
C GLU A 124 -21.66 -3.62 9.15
N ALA A 125 -20.99 -4.68 8.74
CA ALA A 125 -21.49 -6.05 8.79
C ALA A 125 -21.11 -6.80 10.09
N ASP A 126 -20.64 -6.08 11.13
CA ASP A 126 -20.17 -6.62 12.41
C ASP A 126 -19.05 -7.65 12.27
N ILE A 127 -18.26 -7.55 11.20
CA ILE A 127 -17.10 -8.41 10.96
C ILE A 127 -15.87 -7.76 11.64
N PRO A 128 -15.19 -8.47 12.57
CA PRO A 128 -14.05 -7.91 13.26
C PRO A 128 -12.84 -7.71 12.34
N HIS A 129 -12.05 -6.67 12.61
CA HIS A 129 -10.81 -6.37 11.89
C HIS A 129 -9.77 -7.50 12.04
N PRO A 130 -8.97 -7.81 10.99
CA PRO A 130 -9.02 -7.25 9.63
C PRO A 130 -10.19 -7.82 8.83
N GLY A 131 -10.89 -6.94 8.11
CA GLY A 131 -12.07 -7.29 7.31
C GLY A 131 -11.72 -8.02 6.02
N GLY A 132 -10.64 -7.62 5.36
CA GLY A 132 -10.25 -8.12 4.03
C GLY A 132 -10.24 -9.64 3.89
N PRO A 133 -9.50 -10.39 4.72
CA PRO A 133 -9.48 -11.86 4.64
C PRO A 133 -10.83 -12.53 4.88
N LYS A 134 -11.68 -11.91 5.72
CA LYS A 134 -13.01 -12.45 6.03
C LYS A 134 -14.00 -12.21 4.90
N ILE A 135 -13.96 -11.02 4.29
CA ILE A 135 -14.73 -10.71 3.09
C ILE A 135 -14.32 -11.65 1.95
N GLU A 136 -13.02 -11.92 1.75
CA GLU A 136 -12.54 -12.89 0.77
C GLU A 136 -13.10 -14.30 1.02
N MET A 137 -13.09 -14.76 2.28
CA MET A 137 -13.65 -16.06 2.63
C MET A 137 -15.17 -16.14 2.41
N MET A 138 -15.90 -15.07 2.64
CA MET A 138 -17.34 -14.98 2.39
C MET A 138 -17.62 -14.95 0.88
N ALA A 139 -16.88 -14.16 0.12
CA ALA A 139 -17.00 -14.06 -1.31
C ALA A 139 -16.84 -15.43 -2.01
N LYS A 140 -15.90 -16.27 -1.54
CA LYS A 140 -15.70 -17.64 -2.06
C LYS A 140 -16.89 -18.59 -1.85
N LYS A 141 -17.85 -18.23 -0.98
CA LYS A 141 -19.04 -19.05 -0.69
C LYS A 141 -20.24 -18.68 -1.54
N SER A 142 -20.11 -17.71 -2.42
CA SER A 142 -21.18 -17.29 -3.32
C SER A 142 -20.68 -17.15 -4.75
N SER A 143 -21.65 -17.26 -5.68
CA SER A 143 -21.51 -16.90 -7.10
C SER A 143 -22.65 -15.99 -7.54
N LYS A 144 -23.50 -15.56 -6.60
CA LYS A 144 -24.63 -14.68 -6.89
C LYS A 144 -24.16 -13.22 -6.92
N PHE A 145 -24.17 -12.65 -8.11
CA PHE A 145 -23.78 -11.27 -8.33
C PHE A 145 -24.98 -10.32 -8.13
N LEU A 146 -24.80 -9.34 -7.26
CA LEU A 146 -25.73 -8.23 -7.04
C LEU A 146 -25.17 -6.98 -7.72
N PRO A 147 -25.91 -6.31 -8.61
CA PRO A 147 -25.43 -5.14 -9.31
C PRO A 147 -25.03 -4.02 -8.33
N LEU A 148 -23.79 -3.56 -8.43
CA LEU A 148 -23.22 -2.47 -7.64
C LEU A 148 -22.65 -1.39 -8.58
N PRO A 149 -22.55 -0.12 -8.12
CA PRO A 149 -21.97 0.95 -8.93
C PRO A 149 -20.53 0.65 -9.34
N TYR A 150 -20.24 0.81 -10.62
CA TYR A 150 -18.92 0.68 -11.21
C TYR A 150 -18.44 2.06 -11.65
N ILE A 151 -17.46 2.64 -10.94
CA ILE A 151 -17.06 4.03 -11.15
C ILE A 151 -15.57 4.12 -11.44
N VAL A 152 -15.25 4.16 -12.75
CA VAL A 152 -13.92 4.45 -13.29
C VAL A 152 -14.02 5.72 -14.11
N LYS A 153 -13.13 6.70 -13.87
CA LYS A 153 -13.07 7.98 -14.58
C LYS A 153 -11.67 8.15 -15.19
N GLY A 154 -11.54 7.84 -16.47
CA GLY A 154 -10.22 7.75 -17.09
C GLY A 154 -9.45 6.59 -16.51
N MET A 155 -8.39 6.85 -15.76
CA MET A 155 -7.64 5.84 -14.99
C MET A 155 -7.84 5.98 -13.47
N ASP A 156 -8.72 6.87 -13.01
CA ASP A 156 -9.04 7.05 -11.60
C ASP A 156 -10.26 6.26 -11.17
N LEU A 157 -10.34 5.96 -9.87
CA LEU A 157 -11.32 5.09 -9.26
C LEU A 157 -12.09 5.83 -8.14
N SER A 158 -13.35 5.44 -7.91
CA SER A 158 -14.11 5.91 -6.76
C SER A 158 -14.83 4.74 -6.09
N PHE A 159 -14.56 4.52 -4.82
CA PHE A 159 -15.11 3.41 -4.04
C PHE A 159 -16.21 3.82 -3.04
N SER A 160 -16.41 5.12 -2.79
CA SER A 160 -17.43 5.58 -1.83
C SER A 160 -18.85 5.22 -2.26
N GLY A 161 -19.16 5.33 -3.56
CA GLY A 161 -20.44 4.90 -4.12
C GLY A 161 -20.67 3.39 -4.01
N LEU A 162 -19.63 2.61 -4.28
CA LEU A 162 -19.64 1.16 -4.14
C LEU A 162 -19.90 0.73 -2.69
N TYR A 163 -19.16 1.31 -1.73
CA TYR A 163 -19.36 1.10 -0.30
C TYR A 163 -20.79 1.44 0.14
N THR A 164 -21.30 2.61 -0.25
CA THR A 164 -22.64 3.06 0.12
C THR A 164 -23.74 2.14 -0.42
N ALA A 165 -23.56 1.64 -1.65
CA ALA A 165 -24.52 0.70 -2.25
C ALA A 165 -24.48 -0.65 -1.53
N ALA A 166 -23.32 -1.20 -1.22
CA ALA A 166 -23.19 -2.44 -0.45
C ALA A 166 -23.79 -2.31 0.95
N LYS A 167 -23.58 -1.18 1.62
CA LYS A 167 -24.23 -0.86 2.93
C LYS A 167 -25.75 -0.80 2.81
N ARG A 168 -26.32 -0.25 1.72
CA ARG A 168 -27.75 -0.25 1.48
C ARG A 168 -28.32 -1.66 1.31
N LEU A 169 -27.61 -2.53 0.59
CA LEU A 169 -28.01 -3.95 0.47
C LEU A 169 -28.04 -4.64 1.84
N LEU A 170 -27.04 -4.40 2.69
CA LEU A 170 -26.99 -4.97 4.03
C LEU A 170 -28.20 -4.56 4.90
N ASN A 171 -28.73 -3.35 4.71
CA ASN A 171 -29.86 -2.79 5.47
C ASN A 171 -31.21 -2.88 4.72
N SER A 172 -31.28 -3.64 3.64
CA SER A 172 -32.51 -3.81 2.85
C SER A 172 -33.43 -4.86 3.45
N GLU A 173 -34.74 -4.73 3.26
CA GLU A 173 -35.75 -5.73 3.64
C GLU A 173 -35.56 -7.08 2.92
N ASN A 174 -34.88 -7.08 1.78
CA ASN A 174 -34.56 -8.28 1.01
C ASN A 174 -33.35 -9.04 1.57
N PHE A 175 -32.58 -8.45 2.49
CA PHE A 175 -31.44 -9.11 3.12
C PHE A 175 -31.92 -10.29 3.99
N GLY A 176 -31.31 -11.44 3.79
CA GLY A 176 -31.70 -12.69 4.46
C GLY A 176 -32.81 -13.48 3.74
N ASN A 177 -33.56 -12.85 2.82
CA ASN A 177 -34.61 -13.49 2.02
C ASN A 177 -34.11 -13.79 0.60
N ASP A 178 -33.79 -12.73 -0.17
CA ASP A 178 -33.37 -12.86 -1.57
C ASP A 178 -31.87 -13.07 -1.71
N TYR A 179 -31.07 -12.53 -0.80
CA TYR A 179 -29.60 -12.63 -0.79
C TYR A 179 -29.07 -12.53 0.65
N ASN A 180 -27.82 -12.92 0.81
CA ASN A 180 -27.15 -12.96 2.11
C ASN A 180 -25.80 -12.21 2.07
N LEU A 181 -25.10 -12.18 3.20
CA LEU A 181 -23.82 -11.47 3.34
C LEU A 181 -22.72 -12.00 2.42
N ASN A 182 -22.71 -13.31 2.09
CA ASN A 182 -21.73 -13.86 1.16
C ASN A 182 -21.95 -13.31 -0.26
N ASP A 183 -23.22 -13.10 -0.67
CA ASP A 183 -23.58 -12.55 -1.98
C ASP A 183 -23.14 -11.09 -2.10
N ILE A 184 -23.31 -10.31 -1.04
CA ILE A 184 -22.84 -8.91 -0.97
C ILE A 184 -21.31 -8.88 -1.00
N ALA A 185 -20.64 -9.73 -0.20
CA ALA A 185 -19.18 -9.81 -0.15
C ALA A 185 -18.57 -10.20 -1.51
N PHE A 186 -19.19 -11.16 -2.20
CA PHE A 186 -18.81 -11.57 -3.56
C PHE A 186 -18.95 -10.40 -4.53
N SER A 187 -20.11 -9.75 -4.56
CA SER A 187 -20.40 -8.65 -5.48
C SER A 187 -19.52 -7.43 -5.25
N LEU A 188 -19.28 -7.10 -3.98
CA LEU A 188 -18.38 -6.01 -3.58
C LEU A 188 -16.95 -6.27 -4.05
N GLN A 189 -16.44 -7.47 -3.80
CA GLN A 189 -15.10 -7.88 -4.20
C GLN A 189 -14.94 -7.90 -5.72
N GLU A 190 -15.83 -8.58 -6.44
CA GLU A 190 -15.75 -8.68 -7.91
C GLU A 190 -15.82 -7.31 -8.58
N THR A 191 -16.75 -6.44 -8.14
CA THR A 191 -16.89 -5.09 -8.69
C THR A 191 -15.64 -4.24 -8.44
N ALA A 192 -15.16 -4.21 -7.18
CA ALA A 192 -14.00 -3.41 -6.82
C ALA A 192 -12.72 -3.88 -7.55
N PHE A 193 -12.52 -5.19 -7.65
CA PHE A 193 -11.33 -5.75 -8.30
C PHE A 193 -11.41 -5.66 -9.82
N ALA A 194 -12.59 -5.73 -10.42
CA ALA A 194 -12.76 -5.44 -11.84
C ALA A 194 -12.35 -3.99 -12.18
N MET A 195 -12.75 -3.02 -11.35
CA MET A 195 -12.32 -1.62 -11.50
C MET A 195 -10.80 -1.47 -11.42
N LEU A 196 -10.15 -2.12 -10.41
CA LEU A 196 -8.69 -2.11 -10.27
C LEU A 196 -7.99 -2.76 -11.48
N THR A 197 -8.52 -3.88 -11.94
CA THR A 197 -7.98 -4.62 -13.09
C THR A 197 -8.05 -3.78 -14.36
N GLU A 198 -9.20 -3.16 -14.64
CA GLU A 198 -9.38 -2.30 -15.81
C GLU A 198 -8.39 -1.13 -15.82
N VAL A 199 -8.24 -0.43 -14.69
CA VAL A 199 -7.30 0.72 -14.61
C VAL A 199 -5.85 0.25 -14.74
N THR A 200 -5.51 -0.90 -14.15
CA THR A 200 -4.16 -1.48 -14.27
C THR A 200 -3.87 -1.89 -15.71
N GLU A 201 -4.85 -2.51 -16.40
CA GLU A 201 -4.72 -2.91 -17.80
C GLU A 201 -4.55 -1.71 -18.73
N ARG A 202 -5.35 -0.65 -18.54
CA ARG A 202 -5.22 0.61 -19.30
C ARG A 202 -3.83 1.23 -19.13
N ALA A 203 -3.32 1.25 -17.89
CA ALA A 203 -1.99 1.75 -17.59
C ALA A 203 -0.90 0.87 -18.19
N LEU A 204 -1.07 -0.46 -18.16
CA LEU A 204 -0.14 -1.42 -18.76
C LEU A 204 -0.05 -1.23 -20.29
N ALA A 205 -1.20 -1.09 -20.94
CA ALA A 205 -1.26 -0.84 -22.38
C ALA A 205 -0.66 0.52 -22.75
N HIS A 206 -0.84 1.56 -21.90
CA HIS A 206 -0.32 2.89 -22.15
C HIS A 206 1.20 2.99 -21.95
N THR A 207 1.72 2.36 -20.91
CA THR A 207 3.15 2.43 -20.54
C THR A 207 4.01 1.38 -21.25
N GLU A 208 3.38 0.39 -21.87
CA GLU A 208 4.04 -0.76 -22.52
C GLU A 208 5.02 -1.52 -21.62
N LYS A 209 4.90 -1.37 -20.27
CA LYS A 209 5.73 -2.07 -19.30
C LYS A 209 5.57 -3.59 -19.46
N LYS A 210 6.68 -4.32 -19.28
CA LYS A 210 6.71 -5.79 -19.41
C LYS A 210 6.64 -6.52 -18.07
N GLU A 211 6.53 -5.77 -17.00
CA GLU A 211 6.48 -6.28 -15.64
C GLU A 211 5.36 -5.58 -14.87
N VAL A 212 4.62 -6.34 -14.07
CA VAL A 212 3.56 -5.82 -13.19
C VAL A 212 3.83 -6.30 -11.77
N LEU A 213 3.86 -5.36 -10.84
CA LEU A 213 4.07 -5.60 -9.41
C LEU A 213 2.79 -5.28 -8.63
N LEU A 214 2.30 -6.25 -7.87
CA LEU A 214 1.19 -6.06 -6.93
C LEU A 214 1.73 -5.97 -5.50
N THR A 215 1.48 -4.86 -4.81
CA THR A 215 1.97 -4.59 -3.45
C THR A 215 0.90 -3.98 -2.55
N GLY A 216 1.16 -3.95 -1.24
CA GLY A 216 0.24 -3.48 -0.22
C GLY A 216 -0.56 -4.61 0.44
N GLY A 217 -1.24 -4.30 1.55
CA GLY A 217 -1.93 -5.33 2.34
C GLY A 217 -3.05 -6.07 1.59
N VAL A 218 -3.76 -5.38 0.67
CA VAL A 218 -4.83 -5.97 -0.14
C VAL A 218 -4.28 -6.90 -1.24
N ALA A 219 -2.99 -6.77 -1.58
CA ALA A 219 -2.31 -7.66 -2.53
C ALA A 219 -2.32 -9.15 -2.12
N ALA A 220 -2.56 -9.44 -0.84
CA ALA A 220 -2.70 -10.81 -0.34
C ALA A 220 -3.96 -11.52 -0.87
N ASN A 221 -4.98 -10.79 -1.33
CA ASN A 221 -6.23 -11.36 -1.82
C ASN A 221 -6.01 -12.16 -3.11
N LYS A 222 -6.38 -13.44 -3.08
CA LYS A 222 -6.13 -14.35 -4.20
C LYS A 222 -6.94 -14.02 -5.45
N ARG A 223 -8.17 -13.54 -5.27
CA ARG A 223 -9.01 -13.16 -6.40
C ARG A 223 -8.43 -11.97 -7.17
N LEU A 224 -7.91 -10.97 -6.45
CA LEU A 224 -7.22 -9.85 -7.09
C LEU A 224 -5.98 -10.33 -7.85
N GLN A 225 -5.19 -11.22 -7.24
CA GLN A 225 -4.02 -11.81 -7.90
C GLN A 225 -4.39 -12.54 -9.20
N GLU A 226 -5.47 -13.32 -9.18
CA GLU A 226 -5.98 -14.03 -10.36
C GLU A 226 -6.37 -13.05 -11.49
N MET A 227 -7.11 -11.99 -11.16
CA MET A 227 -7.58 -11.01 -12.15
C MET A 227 -6.42 -10.22 -12.76
N ILE A 228 -5.45 -9.78 -11.94
CA ILE A 228 -4.26 -9.07 -12.44
C ILE A 228 -3.38 -10.02 -13.26
N LYS A 229 -3.22 -11.26 -12.82
CA LYS A 229 -2.47 -12.26 -13.59
C LYS A 229 -3.06 -12.47 -14.98
N TYR A 230 -4.39 -12.55 -15.07
CA TYR A 230 -5.08 -12.73 -16.34
C TYR A 230 -4.71 -11.62 -17.37
N ILE A 231 -4.80 -10.36 -16.99
CA ILE A 231 -4.41 -9.26 -17.90
C ILE A 231 -2.91 -9.28 -18.21
N CYS A 232 -2.06 -9.68 -17.27
CA CYS A 232 -0.63 -9.80 -17.53
C CYS A 232 -0.33 -10.89 -18.56
N ASP A 233 -1.03 -12.02 -18.48
CA ASP A 233 -0.89 -13.13 -19.47
C ASP A 233 -1.35 -12.67 -20.87
N GLU A 234 -2.47 -11.93 -20.99
CA GLU A 234 -2.96 -11.34 -22.26
C GLU A 234 -1.97 -10.33 -22.88
N HIS A 235 -1.28 -9.56 -22.04
CA HIS A 235 -0.28 -8.57 -22.48
C HIS A 235 1.15 -9.12 -22.57
N ASN A 236 1.38 -10.42 -22.34
CA ASN A 236 2.70 -11.05 -22.28
C ASN A 236 3.64 -10.33 -21.29
N SER A 237 3.12 -9.92 -20.14
CA SER A 237 3.86 -9.24 -19.09
C SER A 237 4.09 -10.18 -17.90
N ARG A 238 5.27 -10.06 -17.27
CA ARG A 238 5.61 -10.79 -16.05
C ARG A 238 4.82 -10.23 -14.87
N PHE A 239 4.15 -11.08 -14.10
CA PHE A 239 3.40 -10.70 -12.92
C PHE A 239 4.07 -11.19 -11.65
N GLU A 240 4.26 -10.29 -10.67
CA GLU A 240 4.81 -10.60 -9.37
C GLU A 240 3.98 -9.98 -8.25
N VAL A 241 3.87 -10.71 -7.15
CA VAL A 241 3.21 -10.25 -5.92
C VAL A 241 4.23 -10.17 -4.79
N VAL A 242 4.30 -9.03 -4.12
CA VAL A 242 5.21 -8.85 -2.99
C VAL A 242 4.89 -9.89 -1.91
N PRO A 243 5.89 -10.64 -1.40
CA PRO A 243 5.68 -11.61 -0.32
C PRO A 243 4.99 -10.96 0.88
N LEU A 244 4.00 -11.65 1.45
CA LEU A 244 3.08 -11.11 2.47
C LEU A 244 3.80 -10.40 3.63
N ARG A 245 4.93 -10.93 4.07
CA ARG A 245 5.75 -10.33 5.16
C ARG A 245 6.30 -8.94 4.82
N TYR A 246 6.36 -8.56 3.54
CA TYR A 246 6.85 -7.26 3.05
C TYR A 246 5.76 -6.43 2.37
N ALA A 247 4.59 -7.00 2.12
CA ALA A 247 3.49 -6.33 1.43
C ALA A 247 2.80 -5.25 2.30
N GLY A 248 2.68 -5.49 3.61
CA GLY A 248 2.18 -4.49 4.58
C GLY A 248 3.29 -3.55 5.05
N ASP A 249 2.91 -2.56 5.85
CA ASP A 249 3.84 -1.58 6.45
C ASP A 249 4.88 -2.30 7.32
N ASN A 250 6.16 -2.03 7.04
CA ASN A 250 7.26 -2.63 7.78
C ASN A 250 8.52 -1.73 7.75
N GLY A 251 9.41 -1.92 8.73
CA GLY A 251 10.65 -1.14 8.82
C GLY A 251 11.68 -1.49 7.73
N VAL A 252 11.62 -2.70 7.16
CA VAL A 252 12.60 -3.17 6.16
C VAL A 252 12.47 -2.38 4.86
N MET A 253 11.23 -2.08 4.40
CA MET A 253 11.02 -1.28 3.20
C MET A 253 11.59 0.14 3.35
N ILE A 254 11.43 0.75 4.53
CA ILE A 254 11.98 2.09 4.83
C ILE A 254 13.51 2.03 4.87
N ALA A 255 14.07 1.03 5.55
CA ALA A 255 15.52 0.85 5.63
C ALA A 255 16.15 0.63 4.24
N TRP A 256 15.55 -0.25 3.42
CA TRP A 256 16.03 -0.51 2.07
C TRP A 256 16.04 0.75 1.19
N THR A 257 14.92 1.47 1.15
CA THR A 257 14.80 2.70 0.36
C THR A 257 15.75 3.78 0.89
N GLY A 258 15.93 3.86 2.21
CA GLY A 258 16.90 4.75 2.82
C GLY A 258 18.34 4.43 2.42
N ILE A 259 18.71 3.17 2.28
CA ILE A 259 20.03 2.76 1.76
C ILE A 259 20.20 3.22 0.31
N LEU A 260 19.18 3.03 -0.54
CA LEU A 260 19.22 3.47 -1.94
C LEU A 260 19.41 5.00 -2.03
N GLN A 261 18.61 5.75 -1.29
CA GLN A 261 18.67 7.20 -1.25
C GLN A 261 20.02 7.70 -0.70
N TYR A 262 20.53 7.10 0.39
CA TYR A 262 21.81 7.47 0.97
C TYR A 262 22.98 7.23 0.01
N LYS A 263 22.95 6.11 -0.74
CA LYS A 263 24.01 5.81 -1.75
C LYS A 263 24.01 6.79 -2.91
N SER A 264 22.85 7.36 -3.26
CA SER A 264 22.73 8.31 -4.38
C SER A 264 22.99 9.75 -3.94
N ASN A 265 22.42 10.19 -2.82
CA ASN A 265 22.38 11.60 -2.43
C ASN A 265 23.15 11.90 -1.13
N GLY A 266 23.64 10.87 -0.42
CA GLY A 266 24.20 11.06 0.92
C GLY A 266 23.13 11.21 2.00
N ARG A 267 23.51 11.83 3.12
CA ARG A 267 22.61 12.10 4.26
C ARG A 267 21.76 13.34 4.02
N ASP A 268 20.57 13.35 4.60
CA ASP A 268 19.77 14.56 4.69
C ASP A 268 20.33 15.50 5.76
N MET A 269 20.21 16.80 5.52
CA MET A 269 20.46 17.78 6.57
C MET A 269 19.31 17.72 7.57
N ILE A 270 19.59 17.97 8.86
CA ILE A 270 18.56 17.90 9.93
C ILE A 270 17.34 18.78 9.62
N GLU A 271 17.59 19.96 9.02
CA GLU A 271 16.57 20.92 8.61
C GLU A 271 15.61 20.33 7.56
N ASP A 272 16.11 19.48 6.66
CA ASP A 272 15.33 18.87 5.58
C ASP A 272 14.54 17.65 6.02
N THR A 273 14.80 17.14 7.23
CA THR A 273 14.07 15.98 7.79
C THR A 273 12.70 16.33 8.39
N ILE A 274 12.15 17.52 8.07
CA ILE A 274 10.79 17.91 8.46
C ILE A 274 9.79 16.96 7.81
N ILE A 275 8.80 16.52 8.58
CA ILE A 275 7.75 15.64 8.06
C ILE A 275 6.93 16.33 6.97
N LYS A 276 6.53 15.56 5.97
CA LYS A 276 5.76 16.02 4.81
C LYS A 276 4.48 15.17 4.63
N PRO A 277 3.44 15.38 5.44
CA PRO A 277 2.29 14.49 5.52
C PRO A 277 1.51 14.30 4.21
N LYS A 278 1.62 15.26 3.28
CA LYS A 278 0.87 15.28 2.01
C LYS A 278 1.79 15.17 0.79
N GLU A 279 3.07 14.86 0.96
CA GLU A 279 4.00 14.76 -0.15
C GLU A 279 3.67 13.55 -1.01
N ARG A 280 3.41 13.79 -2.27
CA ARG A 280 3.10 12.77 -3.27
C ARG A 280 4.40 12.14 -3.80
N MET A 281 4.33 10.86 -4.16
CA MET A 281 5.49 10.15 -4.72
C MET A 281 5.91 10.66 -6.11
N ASP A 282 4.97 11.21 -6.89
CA ASP A 282 5.21 11.80 -8.21
C ASP A 282 5.92 13.17 -8.18
N ASN A 283 6.11 13.75 -6.98
CA ASN A 283 6.89 14.96 -6.78
C ASN A 283 8.37 14.70 -6.43
N ILE A 284 8.77 13.44 -6.28
CA ILE A 284 10.09 13.05 -5.78
C ILE A 284 10.92 12.43 -6.90
N GLU A 285 12.11 12.96 -7.11
CA GLU A 285 13.10 12.37 -8.01
C GLU A 285 13.70 11.09 -7.42
N ILE A 286 13.97 10.13 -8.29
CA ILE A 286 14.47 8.79 -7.92
C ILE A 286 15.86 8.59 -8.51
N PRO A 287 16.91 9.19 -7.93
CA PRO A 287 18.23 9.24 -8.53
C PRO A 287 18.97 7.88 -8.53
N TRP A 288 18.46 6.88 -7.83
CA TRP A 288 19.03 5.52 -7.84
C TRP A 288 18.46 4.62 -8.94
N ARG A 289 17.60 5.16 -9.81
CA ARG A 289 17.10 4.47 -11.00
C ARG A 289 17.56 5.23 -12.25
N HIS A 290 18.19 4.53 -13.16
CA HIS A 290 18.70 5.05 -14.43
C HIS A 290 18.11 4.28 -15.59
#